data_5e0a214f35e8cae17cab9ecb6c35011c
#
_entry.id   5e0a214f35e8cae17cab9ecb6c35011c
#
_cell.length_a   1.000
_cell.length_b   1.000
_cell.length_c   1.000
_cell.angle_alpha   90.00
_cell.angle_beta   90.00
_cell.angle_gamma   90.00
#
_symmetry.space_group_name_H-M   'P 1'
#
loop_
_entity.id
_entity.type
_entity.pdbx_description
1 polymer ?
#
loop_
_entity_poly.entity_id
_entity_poly.type
_entity_poly.pdbx_seq_one_letter_code
_entity_poly.pdbx_strand_id
1 'polypeptide(L)'
;MPRPFIEQNVTWLYSDDLDTHAAFYRDVLELPQVLDQGVCRVFQVSPTGFLGVCNKEGRPRGTKGMMVTFLVENVEETYRYLLGKGVEFDGPPNMLGGRTVYSAFFKDPIGYWLEIQEFNDPRWPYPPGRGPRRG
;
A
#
# COMPACT_ATOMS: atom_id res chain seq x y z
N MET A 1 -10.73 -8.88 -31.09
CA MET A 1 -10.03 -7.69 -30.61
C MET A 1 -9.06 -8.07 -29.52
N PRO A 2 -7.79 -7.73 -29.63
CA PRO A 2 -6.87 -7.93 -28.52
C PRO A 2 -7.28 -7.06 -27.33
N ARG A 3 -6.96 -7.54 -26.13
CA ARG A 3 -7.21 -6.78 -24.92
C ARG A 3 -6.35 -5.51 -24.90
N PRO A 4 -6.92 -4.35 -24.54
CA PRO A 4 -6.12 -3.16 -24.38
C PRO A 4 -4.98 -3.38 -23.38
N PHE A 5 -3.81 -2.87 -23.68
CA PHE A 5 -2.68 -2.93 -22.76
C PHE A 5 -2.83 -1.83 -21.70
N ILE A 6 -2.81 -2.23 -20.44
CA ILE A 6 -2.85 -1.28 -19.31
C ILE A 6 -1.41 -1.00 -18.92
N GLU A 7 -0.98 0.24 -19.06
CA GLU A 7 0.41 0.63 -18.83
C GLU A 7 0.71 0.93 -17.36
N GLN A 8 -0.23 1.57 -16.68
CA GLN A 8 -0.02 2.05 -15.32
C GLN A 8 -1.33 1.97 -14.54
N ASN A 9 -1.22 1.95 -13.22
CA ASN A 9 -2.36 1.89 -12.33
C ASN A 9 -2.21 2.94 -11.23
N VAL A 10 -3.30 3.67 -10.92
CA VAL A 10 -3.35 4.61 -9.81
C VAL A 10 -4.53 4.23 -8.92
N THR A 11 -4.28 4.06 -7.63
CA THR A 11 -5.33 3.90 -6.63
C THR A 11 -5.52 5.24 -5.93
N TRP A 12 -6.75 5.75 -5.92
CA TRP A 12 -7.08 7.05 -5.32
C TRP A 12 -7.72 6.85 -3.96
N LEU A 13 -7.17 7.53 -2.95
CA LEU A 13 -7.75 7.62 -1.62
C LEU A 13 -8.19 9.05 -1.37
N TYR A 14 -9.31 9.23 -0.68
CA TYR A 14 -9.90 10.55 -0.48
C TYR A 14 -9.99 10.89 1.00
N SER A 15 -9.70 12.13 1.36
CA SER A 15 -9.80 12.60 2.73
C SER A 15 -10.06 14.11 2.77
N ASP A 16 -10.47 14.58 3.93
CA ASP A 16 -10.65 16.02 4.19
C ASP A 16 -9.39 16.67 4.76
N ASP A 17 -8.34 15.87 5.04
CA ASP A 17 -7.06 16.35 5.56
C ASP A 17 -5.92 15.89 4.64
N LEU A 18 -5.82 16.56 3.50
CA LEU A 18 -4.86 16.19 2.46
C LEU A 18 -3.41 16.25 2.96
N ASP A 19 -3.05 17.29 3.70
CA ASP A 19 -1.66 17.47 4.13
C ASP A 19 -1.20 16.34 5.06
N THR A 20 -2.03 15.99 6.05
CA THR A 20 -1.72 14.88 6.96
C THR A 20 -1.67 13.56 6.21
N HIS A 21 -2.61 13.33 5.29
CA HIS A 21 -2.69 12.11 4.51
C HIS A 21 -1.46 11.95 3.61
N ALA A 22 -1.12 13.01 2.87
CA ALA A 22 0.05 13.01 1.99
C ALA A 22 1.35 12.85 2.78
N ALA A 23 1.47 13.53 3.92
CA ALA A 23 2.67 13.44 4.76
C ALA A 23 2.93 12.00 5.23
N PHE A 24 1.89 11.25 5.53
CA PHE A 24 2.04 9.85 5.94
C PHE A 24 2.70 9.02 4.82
N TYR A 25 2.20 9.11 3.59
CA TYR A 25 2.75 8.34 2.48
C TYR A 25 4.14 8.81 2.07
N ARG A 26 4.41 10.11 2.16
CA ARG A 26 5.71 10.67 1.82
C ARG A 26 6.76 10.40 2.90
N ASP A 27 6.43 10.66 4.18
CA ASP A 27 7.41 10.73 5.26
C ASP A 27 7.48 9.44 6.10
N VAL A 28 6.38 8.71 6.25
CA VAL A 28 6.34 7.46 7.01
C VAL A 28 6.60 6.26 6.11
N LEU A 29 5.85 6.12 5.02
CA LEU A 29 6.06 5.03 4.07
C LEU A 29 7.18 5.35 3.06
N GLU A 30 7.63 6.60 3.02
CA GLU A 30 8.74 7.06 2.19
C GLU A 30 8.54 6.78 0.69
N LEU A 31 7.28 6.86 0.24
CA LEU A 31 6.99 6.75 -1.18
C LEU A 31 7.37 8.05 -1.89
N PRO A 32 8.06 7.98 -3.03
CA PRO A 32 8.38 9.19 -3.79
C PRO A 32 7.12 9.92 -4.23
N GLN A 33 7.00 11.20 -3.90
CA GLN A 33 5.94 12.03 -4.42
C GLN A 33 6.31 12.46 -5.83
N VAL A 34 5.54 12.04 -6.83
CA VAL A 34 5.86 12.27 -8.24
C VAL A 34 5.00 13.37 -8.87
N LEU A 35 3.91 13.76 -8.20
CA LEU A 35 3.03 14.78 -8.74
C LEU A 35 2.28 15.50 -7.61
N ASP A 36 2.14 16.82 -7.73
CA ASP A 36 1.33 17.65 -6.85
C ASP A 36 0.42 18.50 -7.72
N GLN A 37 -0.87 18.22 -7.67
CA GLN A 37 -1.89 18.97 -8.42
C GLN A 37 -2.70 19.91 -7.52
N GLY A 38 -2.20 20.21 -6.33
CA GLY A 38 -2.90 21.00 -5.33
C GLY A 38 -3.90 20.17 -4.55
N VAL A 39 -5.02 19.83 -5.13
CA VAL A 39 -6.07 19.02 -4.49
C VAL A 39 -5.73 17.55 -4.45
N CYS A 40 -4.80 17.10 -5.26
CA CYS A 40 -4.35 15.70 -5.30
C CYS A 40 -2.84 15.62 -5.32
N ARG A 41 -2.29 14.60 -4.66
CA ARG A 41 -0.86 14.30 -4.68
C ARG A 41 -0.69 12.82 -4.99
N VAL A 42 0.30 12.51 -5.84
CA VAL A 42 0.51 11.14 -6.30
C VAL A 42 1.89 10.66 -5.89
N PHE A 43 1.92 9.44 -5.39
CA PHE A 43 3.13 8.76 -4.94
C PHE A 43 3.39 7.53 -5.79
N GLN A 44 4.65 7.25 -6.07
CA GLN A 44 5.02 6.04 -6.79
C GLN A 44 5.20 4.89 -5.81
N VAL A 45 4.50 3.78 -6.05
CA VAL A 45 4.57 2.58 -5.22
C VAL A 45 5.52 1.56 -5.84
N SER A 46 5.47 1.42 -7.15
CA SER A 46 6.28 0.47 -7.92
C SER A 46 6.52 1.07 -9.31
N PRO A 47 7.30 0.42 -10.19
CA PRO A 47 7.60 0.99 -11.51
C PRO A 47 6.39 1.45 -12.31
N THR A 48 5.24 0.78 -12.19
CA THR A 48 4.02 1.12 -12.92
C THR A 48 2.81 1.34 -12.02
N GLY A 49 3.00 1.28 -10.71
CA GLY A 49 1.93 1.42 -9.73
C GLY A 49 2.05 2.71 -8.93
N PHE A 50 0.92 3.38 -8.74
CA PHE A 50 0.86 4.67 -8.04
C PHE A 50 -0.29 4.69 -7.06
N LEU A 51 -0.16 5.55 -6.05
CA LEU A 51 -1.20 5.81 -5.07
C LEU A 51 -1.39 7.32 -4.99
N GLY A 52 -2.63 7.77 -5.16
CA GLY A 52 -2.95 9.18 -5.06
C GLY A 52 -3.80 9.46 -3.84
N VAL A 53 -3.62 10.61 -3.23
CA VAL A 53 -4.46 11.13 -2.15
C VAL A 53 -5.07 12.45 -2.60
N CYS A 54 -6.37 12.62 -2.38
CA CYS A 54 -7.10 13.78 -2.86
C CYS A 54 -8.07 14.32 -1.82
N ASN A 55 -8.22 15.64 -1.83
CA ASN A 55 -9.35 16.31 -1.20
C ASN A 55 -10.12 17.04 -2.28
N LYS A 56 -11.09 16.37 -2.90
CA LYS A 56 -11.86 16.93 -4.02
C LYS A 56 -13.33 16.66 -3.83
N GLU A 57 -14.14 17.71 -3.99
CA GLU A 57 -15.59 17.57 -3.89
C GLU A 57 -16.15 16.66 -4.98
N GLY A 58 -17.26 15.99 -4.66
CA GLY A 58 -17.94 15.11 -5.59
C GLY A 58 -17.28 13.74 -5.74
N ARG A 59 -16.24 13.47 -4.99
CA ARG A 59 -15.56 12.16 -4.98
C ARG A 59 -16.04 11.32 -3.81
N PRO A 60 -15.83 10.01 -3.88
CA PRO A 60 -16.20 9.11 -2.78
C PRO A 60 -15.56 9.54 -1.46
N ARG A 61 -16.24 9.25 -0.37
CA ARG A 61 -15.73 9.45 0.99
C ARG A 61 -15.92 8.16 1.78
N GLY A 62 -15.15 8.04 2.84
CA GLY A 62 -15.20 6.85 3.70
C GLY A 62 -14.06 5.88 3.40
N THR A 63 -13.70 5.13 4.42
CA THR A 63 -12.52 4.25 4.38
C THR A 63 -12.90 2.78 4.41
N LYS A 64 -14.19 2.47 4.50
CA LYS A 64 -14.68 1.09 4.58
C LYS A 64 -14.77 0.47 3.19
N GLY A 65 -14.60 -0.84 3.14
CA GLY A 65 -14.79 -1.61 1.91
C GLY A 65 -13.59 -1.65 1.01
N MET A 66 -12.43 -1.15 1.46
CA MET A 66 -11.20 -1.27 0.68
C MET A 66 -9.99 -1.44 1.59
N MET A 67 -8.95 -2.02 1.03
CA MET A 67 -7.66 -2.18 1.67
C MET A 67 -6.58 -2.04 0.61
N VAL A 68 -5.49 -1.37 0.95
CA VAL A 68 -4.33 -1.28 0.07
C VAL A 68 -3.26 -2.20 0.62
N THR A 69 -2.81 -3.14 -0.20
CA THR A 69 -1.76 -4.08 0.19
C THR A 69 -0.48 -3.75 -0.56
N PHE A 70 0.60 -3.60 0.21
CA PHE A 70 1.93 -3.44 -0.33
C PHE A 70 2.65 -4.78 -0.22
N LEU A 71 3.02 -5.34 -1.36
CA LEU A 71 3.85 -6.55 -1.37
C LEU A 71 5.29 -6.14 -1.13
N VAL A 72 5.90 -6.73 -0.13
CA VAL A 72 7.27 -6.45 0.28
C VAL A 72 8.08 -7.74 0.25
N GLU A 73 9.38 -7.59 0.12
CA GLU A 73 10.27 -8.75 0.13
C GLU A 73 10.32 -9.42 1.50
N ASN A 74 10.36 -8.61 2.56
CA ASN A 74 10.53 -9.10 3.93
C ASN A 74 9.58 -8.34 4.86
N VAL A 75 8.49 -9.00 5.24
CA VAL A 75 7.47 -8.40 6.11
C VAL A 75 8.04 -8.06 7.47
N GLU A 76 8.87 -8.92 8.08
CA GLU A 76 9.41 -8.63 9.41
C GLU A 76 10.33 -7.41 9.43
N GLU A 77 11.19 -7.26 8.44
CA GLU A 77 12.05 -6.07 8.34
C GLU A 77 11.22 -4.81 8.14
N THR A 78 10.24 -4.87 7.24
CA THR A 78 9.35 -3.74 6.98
C THR A 78 8.53 -3.40 8.21
N TYR A 79 8.02 -4.40 8.91
CA TYR A 79 7.28 -4.24 10.16
C TYR A 79 8.12 -3.48 11.20
N ARG A 80 9.35 -3.94 11.45
CA ARG A 80 10.26 -3.30 12.41
C ARG A 80 10.60 -1.87 12.00
N TYR A 81 10.85 -1.66 10.71
CA TYR A 81 11.15 -0.34 10.18
C TYR A 81 9.99 0.63 10.42
N LEU A 82 8.77 0.20 10.11
CA LEU A 82 7.58 1.03 10.29
C LEU A 82 7.24 1.25 11.77
N LEU A 83 7.48 0.26 12.63
CA LEU A 83 7.38 0.48 14.08
C LEU A 83 8.29 1.63 14.51
N GLY A 84 9.51 1.67 14.00
CA GLY A 84 10.46 2.75 14.28
C GLY A 84 9.99 4.11 13.76
N LYS A 85 9.12 4.13 12.77
CA LYS A 85 8.49 5.35 12.24
C LYS A 85 7.22 5.75 12.99
N GLY A 86 6.84 5.01 14.02
CA GLY A 86 5.67 5.30 14.83
C GLY A 86 4.38 4.68 14.34
N VAL A 87 4.44 3.75 13.38
CA VAL A 87 3.24 3.04 12.93
C VAL A 87 2.75 2.09 14.02
N GLU A 88 1.45 2.10 14.27
CA GLU A 88 0.80 1.18 15.17
C GLU A 88 0.12 0.07 14.37
N PHE A 89 0.63 -1.14 14.50
CA PHE A 89 0.06 -2.29 13.80
C PHE A 89 -1.06 -2.94 14.61
N ASP A 90 -2.00 -3.54 13.90
CA ASP A 90 -3.03 -4.39 14.49
C ASP A 90 -2.44 -5.78 14.72
N GLY A 91 -1.55 -5.88 15.70
CA GLY A 91 -0.84 -7.10 16.03
C GLY A 91 0.44 -7.32 15.21
N PRO A 92 1.24 -8.33 15.60
CA PRO A 92 2.46 -8.68 14.88
C PRO A 92 2.16 -9.42 13.56
N PRO A 93 3.18 -9.54 12.68
CA PRO A 93 3.02 -10.33 11.45
C PRO A 93 2.57 -11.76 11.74
N ASN A 94 1.71 -12.28 10.89
CA ASN A 94 1.10 -13.59 11.07
C ASN A 94 0.83 -14.27 9.73
N MET A 95 0.87 -15.61 9.73
CA MET A 95 0.48 -16.41 8.57
C MET A 95 -1.04 -16.46 8.45
N LEU A 96 -1.54 -16.26 7.25
CA LEU A 96 -2.97 -16.28 6.94
C LEU A 96 -3.23 -17.16 5.72
N GLY A 97 -4.52 -17.37 5.43
CA GLY A 97 -4.93 -18.03 4.19
C GLY A 97 -4.37 -19.43 4.00
N GLY A 98 -4.37 -20.26 5.04
CA GLY A 98 -3.80 -21.61 4.95
C GLY A 98 -2.29 -21.59 4.74
N ARG A 99 -1.61 -20.58 5.28
CA ARG A 99 -0.16 -20.36 5.18
C ARG A 99 0.28 -19.89 3.79
N THR A 100 -0.62 -19.28 3.02
CA THR A 100 -0.28 -18.77 1.69
C THR A 100 0.19 -17.32 1.71
N VAL A 101 -0.09 -16.60 2.80
CA VAL A 101 0.36 -15.20 2.97
C VAL A 101 0.91 -14.98 4.37
N TYR A 102 1.90 -14.11 4.46
CA TYR A 102 2.44 -13.63 5.72
C TYR A 102 2.31 -12.12 5.73
N SER A 103 1.59 -11.56 6.72
CA SER A 103 1.23 -10.16 6.65
C SER A 103 1.06 -9.50 8.01
N ALA A 104 1.04 -8.16 8.00
CA ALA A 104 0.69 -7.34 9.14
C ALA A 104 -0.18 -6.17 8.65
N PHE A 105 -1.10 -5.73 9.49
CA PHE A 105 -2.12 -4.74 9.15
C PHE A 105 -1.96 -3.48 9.99
N PHE A 106 -2.22 -2.34 9.38
CA PHE A 106 -2.21 -1.06 10.07
C PHE A 106 -3.13 -0.09 9.32
N LYS A 107 -3.35 1.09 9.90
CA LYS A 107 -4.18 2.11 9.26
C LYS A 107 -3.34 3.33 8.93
N ASP A 108 -3.72 4.01 7.85
CA ASP A 108 -3.21 5.34 7.60
C ASP A 108 -3.92 6.36 8.53
N PRO A 109 -3.48 7.63 8.60
CA PRO A 109 -4.07 8.58 9.54
C PRO A 109 -5.52 8.93 9.26
N ILE A 110 -6.04 8.62 8.09
CA ILE A 110 -7.45 8.88 7.73
C ILE A 110 -8.32 7.67 8.09
N GLY A 111 -7.73 6.50 8.29
CA GLY A 111 -8.43 5.29 8.67
C GLY A 111 -8.51 4.23 7.57
N TYR A 112 -7.83 4.42 6.45
CA TYR A 112 -7.74 3.38 5.44
C TYR A 112 -6.89 2.23 5.96
N TRP A 113 -7.40 1.00 5.80
CA TRP A 113 -6.63 -0.19 6.12
C TRP A 113 -5.52 -0.41 5.11
N LEU A 114 -4.32 -0.65 5.63
CA LEU A 114 -3.13 -0.98 4.85
C LEU A 114 -2.59 -2.32 5.32
N GLU A 115 -1.91 -2.99 4.42
CA GLU A 115 -1.31 -4.29 4.70
C GLU A 115 0.07 -4.36 4.06
N ILE A 116 1.06 -4.86 4.80
CA ILE A 116 2.31 -5.31 4.21
C ILE A 116 2.27 -6.83 4.14
N GLN A 117 2.68 -7.40 3.00
CA GLN A 117 2.42 -8.81 2.74
C GLN A 117 3.52 -9.46 1.92
N GLU A 118 3.82 -10.71 2.24
CA GLU A 118 4.56 -11.64 1.40
C GLU A 118 3.60 -12.73 0.95
N PHE A 119 3.48 -12.94 -0.35
CA PHE A 119 2.85 -14.17 -0.81
C PHE A 119 3.79 -15.35 -0.58
N ASN A 120 3.20 -16.48 -0.21
CA ASN A 120 3.93 -17.72 0.01
C ASN A 120 3.40 -18.84 -0.88
N ASP A 121 2.68 -18.49 -1.93
CA ASP A 121 2.10 -19.42 -2.89
C ASP A 121 3.03 -19.44 -4.12
N PRO A 122 3.58 -20.59 -4.52
CA PRO A 122 4.47 -20.66 -5.68
C PRO A 122 3.79 -20.30 -7.01
N ARG A 123 2.45 -20.26 -7.05
CA ARG A 123 1.70 -19.87 -8.25
C ARG A 123 1.60 -18.36 -8.43
N TRP A 124 1.99 -17.57 -7.41
CA TRP A 124 1.95 -16.11 -7.51
C TRP A 124 2.97 -15.63 -8.56
N PRO A 125 2.61 -14.64 -9.41
CA PRO A 125 3.54 -14.11 -10.40
C PRO A 125 4.56 -13.18 -9.75
N TYR A 126 5.57 -13.74 -9.14
CA TYR A 126 6.61 -12.97 -8.48
C TYR A 126 7.43 -12.13 -9.46
N PRO A 127 8.05 -11.02 -9.00
CA PRO A 127 9.06 -10.33 -9.78
C PRO A 127 10.20 -11.27 -10.16
N PRO A 128 10.91 -11.00 -11.26
CA PRO A 128 12.03 -11.86 -11.70
C PRO A 128 13.03 -12.12 -10.57
N GLY A 129 13.45 -13.36 -10.40
CA GLY A 129 14.40 -13.77 -9.39
C GLY A 129 13.82 -13.94 -7.99
N ARG A 130 12.50 -13.85 -7.85
CA ARG A 130 11.81 -13.93 -6.56
C ARG A 130 10.89 -15.14 -6.50
N GLY A 131 10.54 -15.55 -5.31
CA GLY A 131 9.63 -16.65 -5.07
C GLY A 131 9.21 -16.72 -3.61
N PRO A 132 8.52 -17.80 -3.18
CA PRO A 132 8.12 -17.97 -1.79
C PRO A 132 9.34 -17.98 -0.86
N ARG A 133 9.27 -17.19 0.23
CA ARG A 133 10.33 -17.17 1.25
C ARG A 133 10.13 -18.21 2.33
N ARG A 134 8.89 -18.63 2.53
CA ARG A 134 8.52 -19.48 3.66
C ARG A 134 8.04 -20.83 3.16
N GLY A 135 8.74 -21.87 3.57
CA GLY A 135 8.44 -23.22 3.16
C GLY A 135 7.35 -23.90 3.95
#